data_99933afdfdcd7d29a8bc1fae113b55e0
#
_entry.id   99933afdfdcd7d29a8bc1fae113b55e0
#
_cell.length_a   1.000
_cell.length_b   1.000
_cell.length_c   1.000
_cell.angle_alpha   90.00
_cell.angle_beta   90.00
_cell.angle_gamma   90.00
#
_symmetry.space_group_name_H-M   'P 1'
#
loop_
_entity.id
_entity.type
_entity.pdbx_description
1 polymer ?
#
loop_
_entity_poly.entity_id
_entity_poly.type
_entity_poly.pdbx_seq_one_letter_code
_entity_poly.pdbx_strand_id
1 'polypeptide(L)'
;NQRNMANGLNIKEYQRVKQWMGEESPYRYNSTFGYRNGQVMNSSRNEYHKPQMSLNHLWQINHKSSLSTAAYMSIGTGAGYSGTGVTGYTSSWYGTASDGTVNTQFRCPDGTFDYDAVDKLNADNYTNPVNVSGMPGYKGSLMIMNKASNDHFWTGLISTYTTKFGDYFDFYGGIDFRYYKGLHKNVITDLFGGQYYVDSYNRKSVLAENSVNGGVTSWVNQKLGVGDVIRRGYAGFVMYEGGF
;
A
#
# COMPACT_ATOMS: atom_id res chain seq x y z
N ASN A 1 14.99 -1.15 1.83
CA ASN A 1 14.93 -1.05 0.37
C ASN A 1 13.77 -0.15 -0.03
N GLN A 2 14.01 0.80 -0.93
CA GLN A 2 13.03 1.75 -1.44
C GLN A 2 13.02 1.68 -2.96
N ARG A 3 11.86 1.75 -3.56
CA ARG A 3 11.66 1.76 -4.99
C ARG A 3 10.61 2.79 -5.36
N ASN A 4 10.97 3.75 -6.21
CA ASN A 4 10.01 4.63 -6.85
C ASN A 4 9.31 3.87 -7.99
N MET A 5 8.03 4.12 -8.13
CA MET A 5 7.20 3.50 -9.15
C MET A 5 6.71 4.55 -10.14
N ALA A 6 6.49 4.13 -11.36
CA ALA A 6 5.89 4.94 -12.42
C ALA A 6 4.80 4.12 -13.12
N ASN A 7 3.78 4.81 -13.60
CA ASN A 7 2.76 4.19 -14.45
C ASN A 7 3.26 4.12 -15.88
N GLY A 8 2.98 3.00 -16.56
CA GLY A 8 3.26 2.85 -17.97
C GLY A 8 2.39 3.78 -18.82
N LEU A 9 2.94 4.26 -19.93
CA LEU A 9 2.24 5.05 -20.93
C LEU A 9 1.95 4.18 -22.16
N ASN A 10 0.93 4.53 -22.95
CA ASN A 10 0.78 3.98 -24.28
C ASN A 10 1.83 4.58 -25.25
N ILE A 11 2.04 3.95 -26.40
CA ILE A 11 3.11 4.33 -27.34
C ILE A 11 2.96 5.78 -27.83
N LYS A 12 1.73 6.22 -28.10
CA LYS A 12 1.46 7.58 -28.56
C LYS A 12 1.82 8.61 -27.49
N GLU A 13 1.54 8.30 -26.23
CA GLU A 13 1.86 9.19 -25.11
C GLU A 13 3.37 9.26 -24.85
N TYR A 14 4.13 8.18 -25.04
CA TYR A 14 5.61 8.25 -25.01
C TYR A 14 6.16 9.21 -26.08
N GLN A 15 5.56 9.23 -27.28
CA GLN A 15 5.94 10.19 -28.31
C GLN A 15 5.59 11.64 -27.93
N ARG A 16 4.45 11.83 -27.26
CA ARG A 16 4.00 13.14 -26.77
C ARG A 16 4.89 13.68 -25.65
N VAL A 17 5.23 12.88 -24.67
CA VAL A 17 6.06 13.31 -23.54
C VAL A 17 7.50 13.62 -23.95
N LYS A 18 7.95 13.15 -25.11
CA LYS A 18 9.25 13.53 -25.68
C LYS A 18 9.41 15.05 -25.81
N GLN A 19 8.31 15.75 -26.06
CA GLN A 19 8.32 17.23 -26.15
C GLN A 19 8.66 17.89 -24.80
N TRP A 20 8.30 17.26 -23.69
CA TRP A 20 8.61 17.75 -22.34
C TRP A 20 10.02 17.37 -21.91
N MET A 21 10.50 16.21 -22.31
CA MET A 21 11.80 15.69 -21.88
C MET A 21 12.98 16.17 -22.76
N GLY A 22 12.71 16.84 -23.87
CA GLY A 22 13.74 17.34 -24.78
C GLY A 22 14.62 16.20 -25.33
N GLU A 23 15.93 16.27 -25.09
CA GLU A 23 16.91 15.28 -25.53
C GLU A 23 16.84 13.96 -24.75
N GLU A 24 16.16 13.93 -23.59
CA GLU A 24 16.08 12.73 -22.78
C GLU A 24 15.12 11.69 -23.37
N SER A 25 15.36 10.42 -23.05
CA SER A 25 14.51 9.33 -23.48
C SER A 25 13.12 9.42 -22.85
N PRO A 26 12.03 9.42 -23.63
CA PRO A 26 10.67 9.45 -23.09
C PRO A 26 10.33 8.21 -22.23
N TYR A 27 11.09 7.12 -22.40
CA TYR A 27 10.94 5.90 -21.58
C TYR A 27 11.40 6.06 -20.14
N ARG A 28 12.12 7.13 -19.82
CA ARG A 28 12.49 7.52 -18.45
C ARG A 28 11.44 8.39 -17.76
N TYR A 29 10.43 8.82 -18.50
CA TYR A 29 9.38 9.65 -17.94
C TYR A 29 8.65 8.95 -16.80
N ASN A 30 8.57 9.65 -15.66
CA ASN A 30 7.82 9.21 -14.50
C ASN A 30 6.71 10.22 -14.21
N SER A 31 5.49 9.85 -14.51
CA SER A 31 4.31 10.69 -14.36
C SER A 31 3.98 11.13 -12.93
N THR A 32 4.58 10.47 -11.93
CA THR A 32 4.39 10.80 -10.51
C THR A 32 5.59 11.51 -9.89
N PHE A 33 6.64 11.75 -10.68
CA PHE A 33 7.80 12.54 -10.26
C PHE A 33 7.53 14.04 -10.41
N GLY A 34 7.93 14.82 -9.40
CA GLY A 34 7.81 16.27 -9.44
C GLY A 34 8.43 16.96 -8.25
N TYR A 35 7.97 18.15 -7.97
CA TYR A 35 8.51 18.98 -6.90
C TYR A 35 7.40 19.53 -6.01
N ARG A 36 7.69 19.68 -4.72
CA ARG A 36 6.89 20.35 -3.73
C ARG A 36 7.77 21.32 -2.94
N ASN A 37 7.47 22.60 -2.96
CA ASN A 37 8.31 23.63 -2.33
C ASN A 37 9.80 23.49 -2.73
N GLY A 38 10.07 23.20 -4.00
CA GLY A 38 11.43 22.99 -4.51
C GLY A 38 12.09 21.65 -4.12
N GLN A 39 11.44 20.81 -3.35
CA GLN A 39 11.95 19.49 -2.96
C GLN A 39 11.42 18.40 -3.87
N VAL A 40 12.30 17.46 -4.23
CA VAL A 40 11.91 16.29 -5.03
C VAL A 40 10.87 15.46 -4.31
N MET A 41 9.79 15.12 -5.00
CA MET A 41 8.73 14.28 -4.51
C MET A 41 8.28 13.26 -5.55
N ASN A 42 7.88 12.08 -5.08
CA ASN A 42 7.23 11.06 -5.88
C ASN A 42 6.10 10.43 -5.08
N SER A 43 4.87 10.55 -5.58
CA SER A 43 3.68 10.04 -4.90
C SER A 43 3.55 8.51 -4.95
N SER A 44 4.33 7.84 -5.79
CA SER A 44 4.25 6.38 -5.94
C SER A 44 5.60 5.75 -5.63
N ARG A 45 5.72 5.15 -4.45
CA ARG A 45 6.93 4.46 -4.01
C ARG A 45 6.62 3.29 -3.11
N ASN A 46 7.50 2.30 -3.11
CA ASN A 46 7.49 1.18 -2.18
C ASN A 46 8.73 1.19 -1.29
N GLU A 47 8.51 0.91 -0.01
CA GLU A 47 9.56 0.70 0.98
C GLU A 47 9.34 -0.65 1.63
N TYR A 48 10.41 -1.42 1.83
CA TYR A 48 10.30 -2.68 2.54
C TYR A 48 11.60 -3.09 3.21
N HIS A 49 11.45 -3.78 4.35
CA HIS A 49 12.50 -4.44 5.07
C HIS A 49 11.98 -5.82 5.51
N LYS A 50 12.58 -6.89 4.97
CA LYS A 50 12.11 -8.27 5.17
C LYS A 50 13.28 -9.19 5.49
N PRO A 51 13.89 -9.06 6.68
CA PRO A 51 14.90 -9.99 7.12
C PRO A 51 14.32 -11.39 7.26
N GLN A 52 15.11 -12.36 6.88
CA GLN A 52 14.79 -13.77 7.03
C GLN A 52 15.98 -14.47 7.68
N MET A 53 15.69 -15.29 8.67
CA MET A 53 16.66 -16.13 9.37
C MET A 53 16.25 -17.58 9.21
N SER A 54 17.23 -18.47 9.09
CA SER A 54 17.00 -19.91 9.12
C SER A 54 18.10 -20.60 9.90
N LEU A 55 17.71 -21.64 10.62
CA LEU A 55 18.60 -22.57 11.29
C LEU A 55 18.37 -23.95 10.70
N ASN A 56 19.42 -24.51 10.11
CA ASN A 56 19.35 -25.82 9.48
C ASN A 56 20.17 -26.81 10.32
N HIS A 57 19.59 -27.96 10.63
CA HIS A 57 20.19 -29.04 11.35
C HIS A 57 20.09 -30.30 10.51
N LEU A 58 21.23 -30.96 10.28
CA LEU A 58 21.31 -32.23 9.61
C LEU A 58 21.94 -33.25 10.57
N TRP A 59 21.22 -34.31 10.85
CA TRP A 59 21.67 -35.37 11.71
C TRP A 59 21.71 -36.71 10.96
N GLN A 60 22.91 -37.22 10.76
CA GLN A 60 23.11 -38.60 10.27
C GLN A 60 23.03 -39.55 11.47
N ILE A 61 21.84 -40.16 11.66
CA ILE A 61 21.56 -41.04 12.82
C ILE A 61 22.37 -42.32 12.71
N ASN A 62 22.42 -42.90 11.51
CA ASN A 62 23.23 -44.08 11.17
C ASN A 62 23.44 -44.12 9.64
N HIS A 63 24.09 -45.18 9.13
CA HIS A 63 24.38 -45.33 7.70
C HIS A 63 23.17 -45.37 6.79
N LYS A 64 21.98 -45.65 7.34
CA LYS A 64 20.71 -45.77 6.59
C LYS A 64 19.71 -44.66 6.89
N SER A 65 19.91 -43.93 7.96
CA SER A 65 18.88 -43.00 8.46
C SER A 65 19.46 -41.61 8.72
N SER A 66 18.74 -40.61 8.30
CA SER A 66 19.06 -39.20 8.54
C SER A 66 17.82 -38.39 8.90
N LEU A 67 18.02 -37.31 9.65
CA LEU A 67 17.01 -36.32 9.99
C LEU A 67 17.50 -34.93 9.55
N SER A 68 16.74 -34.26 8.72
CA SER A 68 16.97 -32.89 8.32
C SER A 68 15.89 -32.00 8.90
N THR A 69 16.29 -30.97 9.62
CA THR A 69 15.34 -30.03 10.23
C THR A 69 15.75 -28.60 9.88
N ALA A 70 14.82 -27.80 9.40
CA ALA A 70 14.98 -26.39 9.13
C ALA A 70 13.94 -25.60 9.92
N ALA A 71 14.39 -24.72 10.81
CA ALA A 71 13.57 -23.71 11.44
C ALA A 71 13.83 -22.35 10.77
N TYR A 72 12.77 -21.60 10.49
CA TYR A 72 12.92 -20.30 9.84
C TYR A 72 11.96 -19.26 10.43
N MET A 73 12.35 -17.99 10.30
CA MET A 73 11.56 -16.85 10.76
C MET A 73 11.81 -15.65 9.85
N SER A 74 10.75 -14.90 9.58
CA SER A 74 10.82 -13.59 8.92
C SER A 74 9.92 -12.60 9.63
N ILE A 75 10.47 -11.40 9.90
CA ILE A 75 9.72 -10.26 10.41
C ILE A 75 9.80 -9.20 9.33
N GLY A 76 8.71 -9.00 8.60
CA GLY A 76 8.67 -8.08 7.48
C GLY A 76 7.89 -6.83 7.80
N THR A 77 8.44 -5.68 7.42
CA THR A 77 7.73 -4.41 7.34
C THR A 77 7.78 -3.92 5.90
N GLY A 78 6.64 -3.50 5.39
CA GLY A 78 6.57 -2.99 4.04
C GLY A 78 5.45 -1.99 3.86
N ALA A 79 5.66 -1.04 2.95
CA ALA A 79 4.63 -0.08 2.64
C ALA A 79 4.68 0.37 1.18
N GLY A 80 3.51 0.52 0.58
CA GLY A 80 3.32 1.27 -0.64
C GLY A 80 2.76 2.64 -0.31
N TYR A 81 3.38 3.69 -0.85
CA TYR A 81 2.85 5.04 -0.80
C TYR A 81 2.11 5.31 -2.11
N SER A 82 0.97 5.95 -2.01
CA SER A 82 0.19 6.39 -3.17
C SER A 82 -0.67 7.59 -2.82
N GLY A 83 -1.00 8.38 -3.83
CA GLY A 83 -2.01 9.41 -3.69
C GLY A 83 -3.42 8.80 -3.74
N THR A 84 -4.32 9.35 -2.98
CA THR A 84 -5.76 9.10 -3.08
C THR A 84 -6.51 10.40 -2.92
N GLY A 85 -7.83 10.39 -3.14
CA GLY A 85 -8.62 11.59 -3.05
C GLY A 85 -10.11 11.28 -2.99
N VAL A 86 -10.90 12.32 -2.85
CA VAL A 86 -12.35 12.25 -2.98
C VAL A 86 -12.72 11.91 -4.43
N THR A 87 -13.98 11.54 -4.65
CA THR A 87 -14.51 11.22 -5.99
C THR A 87 -14.16 12.33 -7.00
N GLY A 88 -13.56 11.94 -8.11
CA GLY A 88 -13.10 12.85 -9.16
C GLY A 88 -11.63 13.26 -9.06
N TYR A 89 -10.98 13.09 -7.91
CA TYR A 89 -9.58 13.48 -7.72
C TYR A 89 -8.61 12.32 -7.57
N THR A 90 -9.06 11.12 -7.29
CA THR A 90 -8.18 9.95 -7.12
C THR A 90 -7.35 9.67 -8.37
N SER A 91 -7.94 9.77 -9.56
CA SER A 91 -7.25 9.53 -10.83
C SER A 91 -6.21 10.60 -11.17
N SER A 92 -6.33 11.80 -10.59
CA SER A 92 -5.38 12.90 -10.83
C SER A 92 -3.97 12.61 -10.32
N TRP A 93 -3.85 11.72 -9.32
CA TRP A 93 -2.56 11.29 -8.78
C TRP A 93 -1.73 10.41 -9.73
N TYR A 94 -2.39 9.67 -10.59
CA TYR A 94 -1.70 8.61 -11.34
C TYR A 94 -0.94 9.12 -12.56
N GLY A 95 -1.16 10.38 -12.95
CA GLY A 95 -0.48 10.96 -14.11
C GLY A 95 -0.85 10.31 -15.44
N THR A 96 -1.58 9.20 -15.40
CA THR A 96 -2.09 8.47 -16.57
C THR A 96 -3.52 8.03 -16.32
N ALA A 97 -4.35 8.10 -17.35
CA ALA A 97 -5.65 7.46 -17.36
C ALA A 97 -5.51 5.93 -17.51
N SER A 98 -6.60 5.20 -17.34
CA SER A 98 -6.63 3.72 -17.46
C SER A 98 -6.21 3.20 -18.85
N ASP A 99 -6.38 4.02 -19.89
CA ASP A 99 -5.95 3.73 -21.27
C ASP A 99 -4.47 4.07 -21.53
N GLY A 100 -3.74 4.55 -20.51
CA GLY A 100 -2.35 4.96 -20.61
C GLY A 100 -2.12 6.34 -21.20
N THR A 101 -3.16 7.18 -21.36
CA THR A 101 -3.00 8.60 -21.73
C THR A 101 -2.47 9.41 -20.53
N VAL A 102 -1.65 10.43 -20.81
CA VAL A 102 -1.13 11.32 -19.77
C VAL A 102 -2.24 12.22 -19.24
N ASN A 103 -2.44 12.20 -17.94
CA ASN A 103 -3.27 13.18 -17.27
C ASN A 103 -2.49 14.50 -17.15
N THR A 104 -2.98 15.55 -17.77
CA THR A 104 -2.34 16.87 -17.78
C THR A 104 -2.76 17.75 -16.61
N GLN A 105 -3.71 17.33 -15.79
CA GLN A 105 -4.05 18.00 -14.54
C GLN A 105 -2.85 17.95 -13.59
N PHE A 106 -2.53 19.03 -12.93
CA PHE A 106 -1.36 19.12 -12.05
C PHE A 106 -0.03 18.79 -12.73
N ARG A 107 0.20 19.37 -13.93
CA ARG A 107 1.46 19.25 -14.66
C ARG A 107 2.13 20.59 -14.84
N CYS A 108 3.41 20.62 -14.56
CA CYS A 108 4.31 21.70 -14.96
C CYS A 108 4.58 21.68 -16.48
N PRO A 109 5.04 22.79 -17.08
CA PRO A 109 5.38 22.84 -18.50
C PRO A 109 6.44 21.82 -18.95
N ASP A 110 7.32 21.39 -18.05
CA ASP A 110 8.35 20.36 -18.29
C ASP A 110 7.80 18.91 -18.12
N GLY A 111 6.51 18.76 -17.85
CA GLY A 111 5.84 17.47 -17.66
C GLY A 111 5.96 16.86 -16.26
N THR A 112 6.66 17.49 -15.33
CA THR A 112 6.73 17.03 -13.94
C THR A 112 5.40 17.25 -13.21
N PHE A 113 5.17 16.48 -12.14
CA PHE A 113 3.94 16.62 -11.35
C PHE A 113 4.03 17.84 -10.44
N ASP A 114 2.99 18.67 -10.48
CA ASP A 114 2.88 19.90 -9.68
C ASP A 114 2.22 19.62 -8.33
N TYR A 115 3.05 19.29 -7.32
CA TYR A 115 2.55 19.06 -5.96
C TYR A 115 2.15 20.35 -5.26
N ASP A 116 2.72 21.50 -5.64
CA ASP A 116 2.35 22.79 -5.08
C ASP A 116 0.93 23.20 -5.50
N ALA A 117 0.51 22.82 -6.72
CA ALA A 117 -0.86 23.00 -7.17
C ALA A 117 -1.86 22.15 -6.36
N VAL A 118 -1.43 20.96 -5.89
CA VAL A 118 -2.26 20.13 -4.98
C VAL A 118 -2.37 20.79 -3.61
N ASP A 119 -1.27 21.30 -3.06
CA ASP A 119 -1.31 22.08 -1.81
C ASP A 119 -2.25 23.26 -1.90
N LYS A 120 -2.19 24.01 -2.98
CA LYS A 120 -3.07 25.14 -3.23
C LYS A 120 -4.52 24.72 -3.36
N LEU A 121 -4.82 23.66 -4.12
CA LEU A 121 -6.16 23.12 -4.26
C LEU A 121 -6.81 22.83 -2.91
N ASN A 122 -6.07 22.13 -2.03
CA ASN A 122 -6.59 21.77 -0.71
C ASN A 122 -6.65 22.98 0.23
N ALA A 123 -5.67 23.88 0.16
CA ALA A 123 -5.64 25.09 0.97
C ALA A 123 -6.77 26.08 0.64
N ASP A 124 -7.25 26.08 -0.60
CA ASP A 124 -8.33 26.93 -1.05
C ASP A 124 -9.72 26.27 -0.87
N ASN A 125 -9.77 25.00 -0.48
CA ASN A 125 -11.02 24.26 -0.32
C ASN A 125 -11.60 24.39 1.09
N TYR A 126 -12.46 25.35 1.29
CA TYR A 126 -13.20 25.57 2.54
C TYR A 126 -14.53 24.81 2.62
N THR A 127 -14.95 24.19 1.54
CA THR A 127 -16.17 23.39 1.48
C THR A 127 -15.84 21.93 1.25
N ASN A 128 -16.53 21.05 1.94
CA ASN A 128 -16.40 19.64 1.66
C ASN A 128 -17.19 19.26 0.40
N PRO A 129 -16.55 18.77 -0.67
CA PRO A 129 -17.24 18.49 -1.92
C PRO A 129 -18.12 17.23 -1.87
N VAL A 130 -18.04 16.40 -0.84
CA VAL A 130 -18.73 15.11 -0.79
C VAL A 130 -19.68 15.06 0.40
N ASN A 131 -20.94 15.45 0.20
CA ASN A 131 -22.10 15.15 1.07
C ASN A 131 -21.86 15.09 2.59
N VAL A 132 -20.92 15.85 3.07
CA VAL A 132 -20.64 15.96 4.50
C VAL A 132 -20.75 17.43 4.85
N SER A 133 -21.50 17.72 5.88
CA SER A 133 -21.45 19.02 6.50
C SER A 133 -19.98 19.38 6.75
N GLY A 134 -19.44 20.26 5.92
CA GLY A 134 -18.08 20.77 6.08
C GLY A 134 -17.90 21.29 7.51
N MET A 135 -16.68 21.44 7.93
CA MET A 135 -16.40 22.22 9.14
C MET A 135 -16.23 23.67 8.69
N PRO A 136 -17.19 24.57 8.99
CA PRO A 136 -17.06 25.97 8.62
C PRO A 136 -15.73 26.55 9.09
N GLY A 137 -15.01 27.23 8.20
CA GLY A 137 -13.69 27.80 8.50
C GLY A 137 -12.50 26.83 8.45
N TYR A 138 -12.73 25.54 8.16
CA TYR A 138 -11.66 24.55 8.01
C TYR A 138 -11.50 24.09 6.56
N LYS A 139 -10.27 23.76 6.19
CA LYS A 139 -9.89 23.36 4.83
C LYS A 139 -9.94 21.85 4.70
N GLY A 140 -10.79 21.32 3.85
CA GLY A 140 -10.89 19.90 3.56
C GLY A 140 -9.97 19.47 2.41
N SER A 141 -9.17 18.41 2.59
CA SER A 141 -8.33 17.88 1.53
C SER A 141 -9.14 17.11 0.51
N LEU A 142 -8.97 17.47 -0.76
CA LEU A 142 -9.53 16.75 -1.91
C LEU A 142 -8.58 15.63 -2.36
N MET A 143 -7.28 15.85 -2.20
CA MET A 143 -6.20 14.94 -2.54
C MET A 143 -5.26 14.77 -1.35
N ILE A 144 -4.89 13.54 -1.03
CA ILE A 144 -4.05 13.19 0.12
C ILE A 144 -3.03 12.12 -0.26
N MET A 145 -1.97 12.01 0.51
CA MET A 145 -1.04 10.89 0.45
C MET A 145 -1.36 9.85 1.51
N ASN A 146 -1.35 8.60 1.14
CA ASN A 146 -1.52 7.50 2.05
C ASN A 146 -0.37 6.48 1.98
N LYS A 147 -0.23 5.73 3.05
CA LYS A 147 0.72 4.64 3.23
C LYS A 147 -0.05 3.35 3.47
N ALA A 148 -0.01 2.43 2.51
CA ALA A 148 -0.53 1.09 2.65
C ALA A 148 0.54 0.19 3.26
N SER A 149 0.49 -0.02 4.58
CA SER A 149 1.42 -0.88 5.31
C SER A 149 1.03 -2.34 5.18
N ASN A 150 2.04 -3.18 4.98
CA ASN A 150 1.94 -4.63 4.89
C ASN A 150 3.02 -5.23 5.79
N ASP A 151 2.71 -5.35 7.07
CA ASP A 151 3.63 -5.91 8.05
C ASP A 151 3.30 -7.39 8.25
N HIS A 152 4.32 -8.23 8.43
CA HIS A 152 4.10 -9.65 8.66
C HIS A 152 5.09 -10.26 9.66
N PHE A 153 4.62 -11.27 10.34
CA PHE A 153 5.43 -12.24 11.06
C PHE A 153 5.18 -13.63 10.46
N TRP A 154 6.24 -14.29 10.05
CA TRP A 154 6.20 -15.60 9.44
C TRP A 154 7.26 -16.48 10.08
N THR A 155 6.89 -17.66 10.55
CA THR A 155 7.81 -18.65 11.12
C THR A 155 7.37 -20.06 10.77
N GLY A 156 8.30 -20.97 10.75
CA GLY A 156 7.98 -22.37 10.48
C GLY A 156 9.12 -23.32 10.84
N LEU A 157 8.75 -24.58 10.83
CA LEU A 157 9.64 -25.71 11.05
C LEU A 157 9.32 -26.78 10.00
N ILE A 158 10.34 -27.20 9.28
CA ILE A 158 10.27 -28.34 8.37
C ILE A 158 11.23 -29.39 8.91
N SER A 159 10.78 -30.61 9.10
CA SER A 159 11.63 -31.71 9.53
C SER A 159 11.33 -32.96 8.70
N THR A 160 12.36 -33.54 8.08
CA THR A 160 12.25 -34.69 7.22
C THR A 160 13.16 -35.80 7.74
N TYR A 161 12.57 -36.96 7.98
CA TYR A 161 13.29 -38.20 8.30
C TYR A 161 13.35 -39.07 7.06
N THR A 162 14.54 -39.57 6.78
CA THR A 162 14.82 -40.48 5.66
C THR A 162 15.46 -41.74 6.18
N THR A 163 15.04 -42.91 5.73
CA THR A 163 15.65 -44.17 6.09
C THR A 163 15.52 -45.22 4.99
N LYS A 164 16.46 -46.13 4.95
CA LYS A 164 16.45 -47.28 4.04
C LYS A 164 16.10 -48.57 4.78
N PHE A 165 15.12 -49.30 4.27
CA PHE A 165 14.73 -50.63 4.73
C PHE A 165 15.21 -51.67 3.74
N GLY A 166 16.28 -52.39 4.12
CA GLY A 166 16.94 -53.34 3.22
C GLY A 166 17.61 -52.62 2.05
N ASP A 167 17.63 -53.26 0.90
CA ASP A 167 18.26 -52.77 -0.32
C ASP A 167 17.24 -52.23 -1.33
N TYR A 168 15.93 -52.37 -1.04
CA TYR A 168 14.83 -52.14 -1.99
C TYR A 168 13.84 -51.03 -1.61
N PHE A 169 13.84 -50.61 -0.36
CA PHE A 169 12.85 -49.62 0.09
C PHE A 169 13.53 -48.40 0.72
N ASP A 170 13.25 -47.26 0.15
CA ASP A 170 13.56 -45.96 0.73
C ASP A 170 12.28 -45.35 1.30
N PHE A 171 12.32 -44.94 2.55
CA PHE A 171 11.24 -44.26 3.21
C PHE A 171 11.67 -42.82 3.53
N TYR A 172 10.82 -41.87 3.22
CA TYR A 172 10.94 -40.51 3.71
C TYR A 172 9.57 -40.02 4.24
N GLY A 173 9.62 -39.30 5.34
CA GLY A 173 8.43 -38.73 5.96
C GLY A 173 8.84 -37.54 6.81
N GLY A 174 7.92 -36.65 7.03
CA GLY A 174 8.28 -35.41 7.75
C GLY A 174 7.08 -34.64 8.24
N ILE A 175 7.39 -33.53 8.87
CA ILE A 175 6.42 -32.55 9.34
C ILE A 175 6.77 -31.18 8.75
N ASP A 176 5.76 -30.42 8.33
CA ASP A 176 5.87 -29.02 7.96
C ASP A 176 4.85 -28.23 8.80
N PHE A 177 5.38 -27.32 9.59
CA PHE A 177 4.58 -26.40 10.39
C PHE A 177 4.88 -24.97 9.98
N ARG A 178 3.85 -24.20 9.68
CA ARG A 178 3.96 -22.78 9.32
C ARG A 178 2.97 -21.92 10.10
N TYR A 179 3.45 -20.81 10.57
CA TYR A 179 2.61 -19.77 11.14
C TYR A 179 2.84 -18.44 10.40
N TYR A 180 1.76 -17.81 9.99
CA TYR A 180 1.80 -16.50 9.34
C TYR A 180 0.79 -15.56 9.99
N LYS A 181 1.24 -14.34 10.28
CA LYS A 181 0.38 -13.24 10.71
C LYS A 181 0.68 -12.01 9.86
N GLY A 182 -0.31 -11.52 9.13
CA GLY A 182 -0.24 -10.28 8.35
C GLY A 182 -1.07 -9.17 9.00
N LEU A 183 -0.56 -7.96 8.96
CA LEU A 183 -1.27 -6.75 9.37
C LEU A 183 -1.27 -5.76 8.21
N HIS A 184 -2.45 -5.45 7.71
CA HIS A 184 -2.64 -4.51 6.61
C HIS A 184 -3.41 -3.29 7.11
N LYS A 185 -2.86 -2.10 6.88
CA LYS A 185 -3.51 -0.83 7.22
C LYS A 185 -3.17 0.22 6.18
N ASN A 186 -4.09 1.16 5.98
CA ASN A 186 -3.88 2.31 5.12
C ASN A 186 -3.96 3.57 5.99
N VAL A 187 -2.88 4.34 6.03
CA VAL A 187 -2.71 5.48 6.94
C VAL A 187 -2.48 6.74 6.14
N ILE A 188 -3.12 7.83 6.50
CA ILE A 188 -2.87 9.14 5.91
C ILE A 188 -1.48 9.63 6.35
N THR A 189 -0.65 10.01 5.38
CA THR A 189 0.70 10.54 5.65
C THR A 189 0.82 12.02 5.35
N ASP A 190 -0.03 12.57 4.49
CA ASP A 190 0.01 13.98 4.13
C ASP A 190 -1.38 14.45 3.65
N LEU A 191 -1.81 15.61 4.12
CA LEU A 191 -3.06 16.25 3.76
C LEU A 191 -2.89 17.35 2.70
N PHE A 192 -1.67 17.63 2.25
CA PHE A 192 -1.35 18.63 1.23
C PHE A 192 -2.04 19.98 1.47
N GLY A 193 -1.69 20.64 2.55
CA GLY A 193 -2.22 21.96 2.89
C GLY A 193 -3.64 21.98 3.47
N GLY A 194 -4.35 20.85 3.46
CA GLY A 194 -5.64 20.71 4.12
C GLY A 194 -5.52 20.39 5.61
N GLN A 195 -6.62 20.44 6.33
CA GLN A 195 -6.68 20.21 7.78
C GLN A 195 -7.37 18.90 8.12
N TYR A 196 -8.16 18.34 7.23
CA TYR A 196 -8.83 17.05 7.40
C TYR A 196 -9.13 16.43 6.04
N TYR A 197 -9.33 15.12 6.04
CA TYR A 197 -9.82 14.35 4.91
C TYR A 197 -11.13 13.66 5.28
N VAL A 198 -12.09 13.64 4.37
CA VAL A 198 -13.37 12.96 4.58
C VAL A 198 -13.32 11.58 3.96
N ASP A 199 -13.33 10.56 4.81
CA ASP A 199 -13.28 9.19 4.37
C ASP A 199 -14.70 8.62 4.16
N SER A 200 -14.99 8.23 2.92
CA SER A 200 -16.26 7.59 2.56
C SER A 200 -16.38 6.14 3.04
N TYR A 201 -15.28 5.50 3.42
CA TYR A 201 -15.25 4.11 3.92
C TYR A 201 -15.50 4.02 5.42
N ASN A 202 -15.01 5.01 6.20
CA ASN A 202 -15.21 5.07 7.64
C ASN A 202 -16.43 5.94 7.97
N ARG A 203 -17.57 5.30 8.08
CA ARG A 203 -18.82 5.96 8.43
C ARG A 203 -19.16 5.70 9.89
N LYS A 204 -19.58 6.71 10.60
CA LYS A 204 -20.22 6.57 11.93
C LYS A 204 -21.71 6.76 11.80
N SER A 205 -22.48 5.92 12.48
CA SER A 205 -23.90 6.20 12.72
C SER A 205 -24.00 7.31 13.76
N VAL A 206 -24.76 8.35 13.43
CA VAL A 206 -25.13 9.42 14.38
C VAL A 206 -26.63 9.39 14.55
N LEU A 207 -27.07 9.52 15.80
CA LEU A 207 -28.47 9.77 16.09
C LEU A 207 -28.80 11.18 15.58
N ALA A 208 -29.90 11.33 14.84
CA ALA A 208 -30.39 12.63 14.47
C ALA A 208 -30.78 13.38 15.75
N GLU A 209 -30.25 14.61 15.92
CA GLU A 209 -30.42 15.41 17.14
C GLU A 209 -31.87 15.70 17.56
N ASN A 210 -32.86 15.37 16.71
CA ASN A 210 -34.26 15.66 16.92
C ASN A 210 -35.20 14.45 16.77
N SER A 211 -34.76 13.23 16.90
CA SER A 211 -35.68 12.10 16.81
C SER A 211 -36.26 11.74 18.17
N VAL A 212 -37.50 12.06 18.38
CA VAL A 212 -38.26 11.80 19.61
C VAL A 212 -38.65 10.32 19.76
N ASN A 213 -38.48 9.50 18.72
CA ASN A 213 -38.81 8.08 18.74
C ASN A 213 -37.75 7.25 18.03
N GLY A 214 -36.79 6.73 18.77
CA GLY A 214 -35.96 5.60 18.36
C GLY A 214 -35.23 5.75 17.02
N GLY A 215 -34.69 6.89 16.81
CA GLY A 215 -33.55 7.24 15.99
C GLY A 215 -33.43 6.69 14.57
N VAL A 216 -33.73 7.53 13.61
CA VAL A 216 -33.12 7.37 12.28
C VAL A 216 -31.63 7.69 12.41
N THR A 217 -30.80 6.68 12.35
CA THR A 217 -29.35 6.84 12.26
C THR A 217 -28.99 7.35 10.87
N SER A 218 -28.48 8.57 10.79
CA SER A 218 -27.79 9.02 9.59
C SER A 218 -26.33 8.57 9.64
N TRP A 219 -25.79 8.16 8.49
CA TRP A 219 -24.38 7.83 8.36
C TRP A 219 -23.58 9.09 8.02
N VAL A 220 -22.66 9.46 8.90
CA VAL A 220 -21.74 10.58 8.68
C VAL A 220 -20.34 10.03 8.41
N ASN A 221 -19.75 10.52 7.33
CA ASN A 221 -18.35 10.19 7.01
C ASN A 221 -17.40 10.76 8.05
N GLN A 222 -16.37 9.99 8.42
CA GLN A 222 -15.39 10.45 9.38
C GLN A 222 -14.45 11.49 8.77
N LYS A 223 -14.08 12.46 9.59
CA LYS A 223 -12.99 13.40 9.30
C LYS A 223 -11.73 12.84 9.90
N LEU A 224 -10.70 12.65 9.05
CA LEU A 224 -9.44 12.01 9.41
C LEU A 224 -8.30 13.00 9.24
N GLY A 225 -7.30 12.90 10.10
CA GLY A 225 -6.05 13.64 10.06
C GLY A 225 -4.86 12.77 9.66
N VAL A 226 -3.68 13.38 9.66
CA VAL A 226 -2.42 12.65 9.47
C VAL A 226 -2.24 11.62 10.60
N GLY A 227 -1.88 10.40 10.24
CA GLY A 227 -1.75 9.27 11.17
C GLY A 227 -3.01 8.44 11.33
N ASP A 228 -4.17 8.94 10.92
CA ASP A 228 -5.41 8.18 10.99
C ASP A 228 -5.46 7.06 9.96
N VAL A 229 -6.14 5.98 10.34
CA VAL A 229 -6.27 4.77 9.51
C VAL A 229 -7.53 4.86 8.68
N ILE A 230 -7.38 4.95 7.35
CA ILE A 230 -8.50 4.89 6.39
C ILE A 230 -9.07 3.47 6.34
N ARG A 231 -8.19 2.47 6.26
CA ARG A 231 -8.59 1.07 6.12
C ARG A 231 -7.66 0.16 6.90
N ARG A 232 -8.24 -0.77 7.63
CA ARG A 232 -7.51 -1.79 8.38
C ARG A 232 -7.95 -3.17 7.93
N GLY A 233 -7.00 -4.06 7.69
CA GLY A 233 -7.24 -5.47 7.43
C GLY A 233 -6.25 -6.33 8.19
N TYR A 234 -6.71 -7.49 8.61
CA TYR A 234 -5.91 -8.51 9.26
C TYR A 234 -6.02 -9.79 8.45
N ALA A 235 -4.88 -10.44 8.21
CA ALA A 235 -4.86 -11.81 7.71
C ALA A 235 -3.97 -12.62 8.64
N GLY A 236 -4.47 -13.73 9.11
CA GLY A 236 -3.71 -14.69 9.90
C GLY A 236 -4.25 -16.07 9.60
N PHE A 237 -3.35 -17.01 9.35
CA PHE A 237 -3.70 -18.41 9.20
C PHE A 237 -2.58 -19.28 9.75
N VAL A 238 -2.96 -20.42 10.25
CA VAL A 238 -2.03 -21.49 10.60
C VAL A 238 -2.27 -22.58 9.58
N MET A 239 -1.24 -22.91 8.81
CA MET A 239 -1.29 -24.06 7.92
C MET A 239 -0.59 -25.24 8.58
N TYR A 240 -1.27 -26.37 8.57
CA TYR A 240 -0.71 -27.68 8.83
C TYR A 240 -0.65 -28.39 7.49
N GLU A 241 0.52 -28.64 6.97
CA GLU A 241 0.69 -29.48 5.81
C GLU A 241 1.42 -30.75 6.25
N GLY A 242 0.70 -31.85 6.28
CA GLY A 242 1.26 -33.18 6.50
C GLY A 242 1.33 -33.89 5.15
N GLY A 243 2.54 -34.10 4.64
CA GLY A 243 2.79 -35.00 3.52
C GLY A 243 3.18 -36.38 4.05
N PHE A 244 2.52 -37.44 3.59
CA PHE A 244 2.96 -38.83 3.76
C PHE A 244 3.73 -39.27 2.54
#